data_118289e51aa1fa4801d384c212cffb88
#
_entry.id   118289e51aa1fa4801d384c212cffb88
#
_cell.length_a   1.000
_cell.length_b   1.000
_cell.length_c   1.000
_cell.angle_alpha   90.00
_cell.angle_beta   90.00
_cell.angle_gamma   90.00
#
_symmetry.space_group_name_H-M   'P 1'
#
loop_
_entity.id
_entity.type
_entity.pdbx_description
1 polymer ?
#
loop_
_entity_poly.entity_id
_entity_poly.type
_entity_poly.pdbx_seq_one_letter_code
_entity_poly.pdbx_strand_id
1 'polypeptide(L)'
;LYWMGYLSPSVALMLPPLMAAAMLHYFYLGPMYAVSAGVVDARTRATAVAITLFVVNLIGLGLGPTLIGLLSTVLKTMMLSGADLGLTLDLCKDTASLNADQVAACTSADARGLQWSIIIFATIYAWAAIHYLLAGKTLQRDMVAKTA
;
A
#
# COMPACT_ATOMS: atom_id res chain seq x y z
N LEU A 1 3.24 -8.34 -9.30
CA LEU A 1 1.83 -8.31 -9.73
C LEU A 1 1.24 -6.90 -9.61
N TYR A 2 1.34 -6.23 -8.45
CA TYR A 2 0.81 -4.85 -8.30
C TYR A 2 1.37 -3.89 -9.35
N TRP A 3 2.69 -3.89 -9.57
CA TRP A 3 3.32 -3.05 -10.59
C TRP A 3 2.82 -3.37 -12.00
N MET A 4 2.65 -4.66 -12.32
CA MET A 4 2.10 -5.07 -13.63
C MET A 4 0.68 -4.54 -13.82
N GLY A 5 -0.15 -4.59 -12.78
CA GLY A 5 -1.49 -4.04 -12.83
C GLY A 5 -1.48 -2.53 -13.03
N TYR A 6 -0.83 -1.78 -12.15
CA TYR A 6 -0.87 -0.31 -12.17
C TYR A 6 -0.13 0.33 -13.36
N LEU A 7 0.80 -0.37 -13.99
CA LEU A 7 1.49 0.10 -15.21
C LEU A 7 0.80 -0.35 -16.51
N SER A 8 -0.30 -1.10 -16.42
CA SER A 8 -1.02 -1.60 -17.59
C SER A 8 -1.73 -0.46 -18.34
N PRO A 9 -1.71 -0.48 -19.69
CA PRO A 9 -2.29 0.60 -20.50
C PRO A 9 -3.82 0.56 -20.58
N SER A 10 -4.46 -0.53 -20.17
CA SER A 10 -5.91 -0.69 -20.21
C SER A 10 -6.45 -1.39 -18.98
N VAL A 11 -7.71 -1.10 -18.63
CA VAL A 11 -8.40 -1.70 -17.48
C VAL A 11 -8.49 -3.23 -17.61
N ALA A 12 -8.72 -3.74 -18.80
CA ALA A 12 -8.81 -5.19 -19.03
C ALA A 12 -7.50 -5.92 -18.71
N LEU A 13 -6.34 -5.31 -19.00
CA LEU A 13 -5.02 -5.85 -18.68
C LEU A 13 -4.62 -5.58 -17.22
N MET A 14 -5.20 -4.56 -16.59
CA MET A 14 -4.94 -4.20 -15.20
C MET A 14 -5.61 -5.17 -14.22
N LEU A 15 -6.85 -5.57 -14.49
CA LEU A 15 -7.66 -6.35 -13.55
C LEU A 15 -7.08 -7.72 -13.18
N PRO A 16 -6.64 -8.59 -14.12
CA PRO A 16 -6.15 -9.93 -13.76
C PRO A 16 -4.96 -9.92 -12.80
N PRO A 17 -3.88 -9.14 -13.02
CA PRO A 17 -2.76 -9.10 -12.09
C PRO A 17 -3.12 -8.47 -10.75
N LEU A 18 -4.05 -7.50 -10.68
CA LEU A 18 -4.52 -6.93 -9.42
C LEU A 18 -5.37 -7.93 -8.63
N MET A 19 -6.25 -8.68 -9.29
CA MET A 19 -7.02 -9.74 -8.63
C MET A 19 -6.10 -10.84 -8.07
N ALA A 20 -5.12 -11.29 -8.86
CA ALA A 20 -4.13 -12.25 -8.40
C ALA A 20 -3.30 -11.70 -7.23
N ALA A 21 -2.89 -10.43 -7.30
CA ALA A 21 -2.19 -9.76 -6.21
C ALA A 21 -3.02 -9.69 -4.93
N ALA A 22 -4.31 -9.35 -5.04
CA ALA A 22 -5.23 -9.28 -3.90
C ALA A 22 -5.43 -10.67 -3.26
N MET A 23 -5.59 -11.72 -4.05
CA MET A 23 -5.67 -13.09 -3.53
C MET A 23 -4.40 -13.47 -2.77
N LEU A 24 -3.23 -13.26 -3.37
CA LEU A 24 -1.93 -13.58 -2.75
C LEU A 24 -1.66 -12.73 -1.51
N HIS A 25 -2.19 -11.51 -1.47
CA HIS A 25 -2.04 -10.62 -0.34
C HIS A 25 -2.53 -11.25 0.97
N TYR A 26 -3.64 -11.99 0.95
CA TYR A 26 -4.21 -12.59 2.15
C TYR A 26 -3.45 -13.84 2.66
N PHE A 27 -2.55 -14.42 1.87
CA PHE A 27 -1.76 -15.57 2.31
C PHE A 27 -0.84 -15.30 3.50
N TYR A 28 -0.46 -14.03 3.74
CA TYR A 28 0.38 -13.69 4.89
C TYR A 28 -0.35 -13.80 6.24
N LEU A 29 -1.68 -13.75 6.25
CA LEU A 29 -2.46 -13.76 7.49
C LEU A 29 -2.25 -15.04 8.29
N GLY A 30 -2.25 -16.20 7.65
CA GLY A 30 -2.02 -17.48 8.32
C GLY A 30 -0.69 -17.52 9.09
N PRO A 31 0.44 -17.32 8.44
CA PRO A 31 1.75 -17.24 9.11
C PRO A 31 1.81 -16.14 10.17
N MET A 32 1.24 -14.97 9.93
CA MET A 32 1.23 -13.87 10.88
C MET A 32 0.55 -14.27 12.20
N TYR A 33 -0.64 -14.87 12.14
CA TYR A 33 -1.34 -15.32 13.35
C TYR A 33 -0.64 -16.49 14.03
N ALA A 34 -0.14 -17.45 13.25
CA ALA A 34 0.59 -18.59 13.79
C ALA A 34 1.84 -18.15 14.56
N VAL A 35 2.60 -17.22 14.00
CA VAL A 35 3.80 -16.68 14.65
C VAL A 35 3.42 -15.85 15.87
N SER A 36 2.47 -14.92 15.75
CA SER A 36 2.04 -14.07 16.87
C SER A 36 1.56 -14.87 18.07
N ALA A 37 0.89 -16.01 17.83
CA ALA A 37 0.43 -16.91 18.89
C ALA A 37 1.51 -17.88 19.34
N GLY A 38 2.49 -18.22 18.50
CA GLY A 38 3.48 -19.24 18.75
C GLY A 38 4.71 -18.77 19.54
N VAL A 39 5.01 -17.46 19.53
CA VAL A 39 6.16 -16.86 20.24
C VAL A 39 5.84 -16.45 21.68
N VAL A 40 4.62 -16.68 22.14
CA VAL A 40 4.17 -16.32 23.50
C VAL A 40 3.54 -17.51 24.21
N ASP A 41 3.49 -17.45 25.54
CA ASP A 41 2.86 -18.46 26.37
C ASP A 41 1.35 -18.60 26.11
N ALA A 42 0.81 -19.77 26.38
CA ALA A 42 -0.60 -20.09 26.13
C ALA A 42 -1.58 -19.08 26.75
N ARG A 43 -1.26 -18.51 27.91
CA ARG A 43 -2.09 -17.52 28.63
C ARG A 43 -2.20 -16.19 27.89
N THR A 44 -1.18 -15.79 27.12
CA THR A 44 -1.08 -14.46 26.50
C THR A 44 -1.32 -14.48 24.99
N ARG A 45 -1.61 -15.66 24.40
CA ARG A 45 -1.81 -15.82 22.95
C ARG A 45 -2.88 -14.90 22.38
N ALA A 46 -4.04 -14.85 23.05
CA ALA A 46 -5.14 -14.00 22.61
C ALA A 46 -4.75 -12.52 22.63
N THR A 47 -4.05 -12.08 23.67
CA THR A 47 -3.56 -10.70 23.81
C THR A 47 -2.53 -10.38 22.73
N ALA A 48 -1.58 -11.26 22.46
CA ALA A 48 -0.58 -11.06 21.42
C ALA A 48 -1.20 -10.89 20.02
N VAL A 49 -2.17 -11.76 19.69
CA VAL A 49 -2.92 -11.65 18.43
C VAL A 49 -3.73 -10.35 18.38
N ALA A 50 -4.38 -9.97 19.46
CA ALA A 50 -5.16 -8.73 19.54
C ALA A 50 -4.27 -7.48 19.35
N ILE A 51 -3.11 -7.43 19.97
CA ILE A 51 -2.13 -6.34 19.80
C ILE A 51 -1.62 -6.31 18.37
N THR A 52 -1.28 -7.45 17.78
CA THR A 52 -0.83 -7.53 16.39
C THR A 52 -1.90 -6.99 15.45
N LEU A 53 -3.15 -7.41 15.61
CA LEU A 53 -4.29 -6.90 14.83
C LEU A 53 -4.51 -5.41 15.02
N PHE A 54 -4.44 -4.93 16.26
CA PHE A 54 -4.59 -3.51 16.55
C PHE A 54 -3.54 -2.67 15.80
N VAL A 55 -2.27 -3.06 15.89
CA VAL A 55 -1.16 -2.35 15.25
C VAL A 55 -1.30 -2.38 13.71
N VAL A 56 -1.59 -3.56 13.14
CA VAL A 56 -1.77 -3.72 11.68
C VAL A 56 -2.93 -2.86 11.17
N ASN A 57 -4.06 -2.86 11.87
CA ASN A 57 -5.21 -2.06 11.45
C ASN A 57 -4.98 -0.56 11.66
N LEU A 58 -4.39 -0.15 12.78
CA LEU A 58 -4.10 1.25 13.06
C LEU A 58 -3.15 1.84 12.02
N ILE A 59 -2.08 1.14 11.69
CA ILE A 59 -1.10 1.61 10.71
C ILE A 59 -1.63 1.41 9.28
N GLY A 60 -2.12 0.20 8.95
CA GLY A 60 -2.54 -0.14 7.59
C GLY A 60 -3.80 0.61 7.15
N LEU A 61 -4.89 0.50 7.93
CA LEU A 61 -6.17 1.12 7.57
C LEU A 61 -6.29 2.56 8.06
N GLY A 62 -5.66 2.90 9.20
CA GLY A 62 -5.72 4.25 9.75
C GLY A 62 -4.80 5.23 9.02
N LEU A 63 -3.50 4.92 8.93
CA LEU A 63 -2.52 5.83 8.35
C LEU A 63 -2.30 5.61 6.84
N GLY A 64 -2.48 4.38 6.34
CA GLY A 64 -2.20 4.02 4.95
C GLY A 64 -2.87 4.92 3.91
N PRO A 65 -4.20 5.05 3.90
CA PRO A 65 -4.90 5.91 2.94
C PRO A 65 -4.48 7.39 3.03
N THR A 66 -4.25 7.90 4.23
CA THR A 66 -3.81 9.28 4.46
C THR A 66 -2.43 9.53 3.85
N LEU A 67 -1.48 8.63 4.07
CA LEU A 67 -0.12 8.74 3.53
C LEU A 67 -0.11 8.63 2.00
N ILE A 68 -0.91 7.71 1.43
CA ILE A 68 -1.07 7.60 -0.03
C ILE A 68 -1.66 8.88 -0.61
N GLY A 69 -2.69 9.45 0.03
CA GLY A 69 -3.31 10.70 -0.38
C GLY A 69 -2.35 11.89 -0.33
N LEU A 70 -1.57 12.02 0.75
CA LEU A 70 -0.55 13.06 0.88
C LEU A 70 0.52 12.94 -0.21
N LEU A 71 1.05 11.74 -0.43
CA LEU A 71 2.05 11.51 -1.47
C LEU A 71 1.48 11.79 -2.86
N SER A 72 0.25 11.35 -3.13
CA SER A 72 -0.45 11.65 -4.39
C SER A 72 -0.57 13.15 -4.63
N THR A 73 -0.91 13.92 -3.61
CA THR A 73 -1.01 15.39 -3.68
C THR A 73 0.34 16.03 -3.99
N VAL A 74 1.42 15.58 -3.32
CA VAL A 74 2.78 16.07 -3.60
C VAL A 74 3.20 15.77 -5.05
N LEU A 75 3.00 14.54 -5.51
CA LEU A 75 3.32 14.14 -6.88
C LEU A 75 2.51 14.93 -7.92
N LYS A 76 1.20 15.13 -7.67
CA LYS A 76 0.36 15.98 -8.50
C LYS A 76 0.90 17.39 -8.60
N THR A 77 1.26 18.01 -7.47
CA THR A 77 1.82 19.36 -7.44
C THR A 77 3.10 19.44 -8.27
N MET A 78 4.01 18.48 -8.14
CA MET A 78 5.24 18.42 -8.93
C MET A 78 4.96 18.28 -10.43
N MET A 79 3.96 17.49 -10.82
CA MET A 79 3.58 17.32 -12.23
C MET A 79 2.96 18.59 -12.81
N LEU A 80 2.13 19.29 -12.05
CA LEU A 80 1.51 20.54 -12.48
C LEU A 80 2.53 21.67 -12.62
N SER A 81 3.48 21.77 -11.69
CA SER A 81 4.54 22.77 -11.77
C SER A 81 5.51 22.56 -12.95
N GLY A 82 5.67 21.30 -13.39
CA GLY A 82 6.49 20.96 -14.56
C GLY A 82 5.79 21.13 -15.91
N ALA A 83 4.47 21.39 -15.93
CA ALA A 83 3.70 21.49 -17.18
C ALA A 83 3.71 22.88 -17.83
N ASP A 84 4.34 23.89 -17.23
CA ASP A 84 4.43 25.30 -17.71
C ASP A 84 3.06 25.95 -18.05
N LEU A 85 1.95 25.39 -17.53
CA LEU A 85 0.60 25.86 -17.79
C LEU A 85 0.06 26.83 -16.72
N GLY A 86 0.89 27.20 -15.73
CA GLY A 86 0.49 28.03 -14.59
C GLY A 86 -0.58 27.39 -13.70
N LEU A 87 -0.71 26.06 -13.73
CA LEU A 87 -1.72 25.33 -13.01
C LEU A 87 -1.31 25.11 -11.54
N THR A 88 -2.29 25.27 -10.64
CA THR A 88 -2.16 24.96 -9.22
C THR A 88 -3.21 23.93 -8.82
N LEU A 89 -3.03 23.33 -7.64
CA LEU A 89 -4.02 22.41 -7.09
C LEU A 89 -5.41 23.02 -6.96
N ASP A 90 -5.45 24.31 -6.57
CA ASP A 90 -6.74 25.00 -6.37
C ASP A 90 -7.44 25.30 -7.69
N LEU A 91 -6.70 25.65 -8.73
CA LEU A 91 -7.27 25.82 -10.07
C LEU A 91 -7.83 24.51 -10.63
N CYS A 92 -7.17 23.37 -10.36
CA CYS A 92 -7.66 22.06 -10.79
C CYS A 92 -8.92 21.59 -10.06
N LYS A 93 -9.33 22.22 -8.95
CA LYS A 93 -10.59 21.92 -8.27
C LYS A 93 -11.80 22.55 -8.99
N ASP A 94 -11.61 23.70 -9.63
CA ASP A 94 -12.66 24.39 -10.40
C ASP A 94 -12.34 24.33 -11.89
N THR A 95 -12.75 23.22 -12.51
CA THR A 95 -12.50 22.98 -13.94
C THR A 95 -13.35 23.85 -14.87
N ALA A 96 -14.36 24.55 -14.35
CA ALA A 96 -15.26 25.37 -15.18
C ALA A 96 -14.55 26.61 -15.77
N SER A 97 -13.49 27.06 -15.13
CA SER A 97 -12.66 28.21 -15.57
C SER A 97 -11.49 27.84 -16.47
N LEU A 98 -11.26 26.52 -16.69
CA LEU A 98 -10.10 26.00 -17.42
C LEU A 98 -10.42 25.68 -18.88
N ASN A 99 -9.42 25.84 -19.75
CA ASN A 99 -9.52 25.36 -21.13
C ASN A 99 -9.31 23.81 -21.19
N ALA A 100 -9.59 23.21 -22.36
CA ALA A 100 -9.54 21.77 -22.55
C ALA A 100 -8.15 21.16 -22.22
N ASP A 101 -7.07 21.85 -22.61
CA ASP A 101 -5.70 21.38 -22.34
C ASP A 101 -5.36 21.42 -20.85
N GLN A 102 -5.81 22.46 -20.16
CA GLN A 102 -5.64 22.60 -18.70
C GLN A 102 -6.44 21.52 -17.94
N VAL A 103 -7.68 21.25 -18.36
CA VAL A 103 -8.48 20.16 -17.78
C VAL A 103 -7.81 18.81 -18.00
N ALA A 104 -7.30 18.55 -19.20
CA ALA A 104 -6.58 17.32 -19.51
C ALA A 104 -5.30 17.18 -18.65
N ALA A 105 -4.55 18.27 -18.47
CA ALA A 105 -3.37 18.30 -17.61
C ALA A 105 -3.72 18.03 -16.14
N CYS A 106 -4.75 18.64 -15.59
CA CYS A 106 -5.23 18.39 -14.24
C CYS A 106 -5.64 16.92 -14.03
N THR A 107 -6.42 16.37 -14.96
CA THR A 107 -6.90 14.98 -14.90
C THR A 107 -5.75 13.99 -15.00
N SER A 108 -4.79 14.23 -15.90
CA SER A 108 -3.60 13.37 -16.03
C SER A 108 -2.70 13.44 -14.82
N ALA A 109 -2.54 14.62 -14.21
CA ALA A 109 -1.76 14.77 -12.98
C ALA A 109 -2.40 14.07 -11.79
N ASP A 110 -3.74 14.10 -11.67
CA ASP A 110 -4.48 13.35 -10.66
C ASP A 110 -4.29 11.85 -10.81
N ALA A 111 -4.52 11.33 -12.01
CA ALA A 111 -4.40 9.90 -12.29
C ALA A 111 -2.97 9.39 -12.05
N ARG A 112 -1.98 10.10 -12.57
CA ARG A 112 -0.56 9.72 -12.42
C ARG A 112 -0.05 9.92 -11.00
N GLY A 113 -0.45 10.99 -10.32
CA GLY A 113 -0.08 11.23 -8.93
C GLY A 113 -0.56 10.11 -8.02
N LEU A 114 -1.81 9.65 -8.18
CA LEU A 114 -2.36 8.51 -7.46
C LEU A 114 -1.66 7.20 -7.86
N GLN A 115 -1.49 6.94 -9.15
CA GLN A 115 -0.84 5.74 -9.67
C GLN A 115 0.57 5.58 -9.10
N TRP A 116 1.40 6.61 -9.17
CA TRP A 116 2.77 6.56 -8.66
C TRP A 116 2.83 6.46 -7.14
N SER A 117 1.92 7.12 -6.41
CA SER A 117 1.88 6.98 -4.96
C SER A 117 1.60 5.53 -4.55
N ILE A 118 0.65 4.85 -5.20
CA ILE A 118 0.36 3.44 -4.92
C ILE A 118 1.55 2.54 -5.30
N ILE A 119 2.21 2.80 -6.43
CA ILE A 119 3.39 2.04 -6.87
C ILE A 119 4.53 2.18 -5.85
N ILE A 120 4.79 3.39 -5.35
CA ILE A 120 5.81 3.64 -4.33
C ILE A 120 5.47 2.88 -3.05
N PHE A 121 4.23 2.96 -2.57
CA PHE A 121 3.80 2.19 -1.40
C PHE A 121 3.87 0.67 -1.63
N ALA A 122 3.62 0.19 -2.86
CA ALA A 122 3.77 -1.23 -3.19
C ALA A 122 5.22 -1.73 -3.06
N THR A 123 6.24 -0.86 -3.08
CA THR A 123 7.62 -1.27 -2.82
C THR A 123 7.83 -1.75 -1.38
N ILE A 124 7.00 -1.28 -0.43
CA ILE A 124 7.02 -1.70 0.96
C ILE A 124 6.80 -3.22 1.09
N TYR A 125 6.08 -3.85 0.15
CA TYR A 125 5.93 -5.31 0.13
C TYR A 125 7.26 -6.04 -0.07
N ALA A 126 8.18 -5.49 -0.86
CA ALA A 126 9.51 -6.07 -1.01
C ALA A 126 10.32 -5.98 0.30
N TRP A 127 10.22 -4.84 0.99
CA TRP A 127 10.79 -4.65 2.32
C TRP A 127 10.21 -5.64 3.33
N ALA A 128 8.89 -5.79 3.38
CA ALA A 128 8.22 -6.76 4.23
C ALA A 128 8.67 -8.19 3.95
N ALA A 129 8.79 -8.58 2.68
CA ALA A 129 9.25 -9.92 2.27
C ALA A 129 10.65 -10.21 2.81
N ILE A 130 11.58 -9.26 2.76
CA ILE A 130 12.92 -9.40 3.33
C ILE A 130 12.83 -9.69 4.83
N HIS A 131 12.01 -8.95 5.57
CA HIS A 131 11.84 -9.14 7.02
C HIS A 131 11.22 -10.49 7.36
N TYR A 132 10.24 -10.96 6.58
CA TYR A 132 9.68 -12.30 6.75
C TYR A 132 10.72 -13.39 6.51
N LEU A 133 11.57 -13.25 5.48
CA LEU A 133 12.66 -14.19 5.22
C LEU A 133 13.70 -14.19 6.35
N LEU A 134 14.03 -13.03 6.89
CA LEU A 134 14.96 -12.92 8.02
C LEU A 134 14.36 -13.53 9.30
N ALA A 135 13.11 -13.23 9.61
CA ALA A 135 12.39 -13.81 10.73
C ALA A 135 12.29 -15.33 10.63
N GLY A 136 12.09 -15.86 9.41
CA GLY A 136 12.04 -17.30 9.16
C GLY A 136 13.30 -18.06 9.59
N LYS A 137 14.46 -17.39 9.59
CA LYS A 137 15.73 -18.02 10.02
C LYS A 137 15.81 -18.29 11.54
N THR A 138 15.13 -17.49 12.35
CA THR A 138 15.16 -17.61 13.81
C THR A 138 13.87 -18.20 14.37
N LEU A 139 12.81 -18.24 13.58
CA LEU A 139 11.47 -18.60 14.00
C LEU A 139 11.41 -19.94 14.77
N GLN A 140 12.15 -20.97 14.30
CA GLN A 140 12.14 -22.28 14.92
C GLN A 140 12.68 -22.25 16.37
N ARG A 141 13.63 -21.37 16.64
CA ARG A 141 14.23 -21.15 17.96
C ARG A 141 13.34 -20.27 18.84
N ASP A 142 12.66 -19.29 18.23
CA ASP A 142 11.90 -18.27 18.94
C ASP A 142 10.46 -18.75 19.27
N MET A 143 10.00 -19.84 18.63
CA MET A 143 8.72 -20.47 18.97
C MET A 143 8.82 -21.13 20.35
N VAL A 144 7.89 -20.80 21.23
CA VAL A 144 7.78 -21.45 22.55
C VAL A 144 7.56 -22.93 22.34
N ALA A 145 8.51 -23.74 22.79
CA ALA A 145 8.40 -25.19 22.74
C ALA A 145 7.08 -25.62 23.42
N LYS A 146 6.28 -26.42 22.75
CA LYS A 146 5.15 -27.07 23.38
C LYS A 146 5.75 -28.01 24.44
N THR A 147 5.77 -27.57 25.67
CA THR A 147 5.95 -28.48 26.81
C THR A 147 4.76 -29.43 26.78
N ALA A 148 5.08 -30.69 26.50
CA ALA A 148 4.14 -31.79 26.47
C ALA A 148 3.48 -31.97 27.84
#